data_9006161a0e3f23183fa27eb64a4491ef
#
_entry.id   9006161a0e3f23183fa27eb64a4491ef
#
_cell.length_a   1.000
_cell.length_b   1.000
_cell.length_c   1.000
_cell.angle_alpha   90.00
_cell.angle_beta   90.00
_cell.angle_gamma   90.00
#
_symmetry.space_group_name_H-M   'P 1'
#
loop_
_entity.id
_entity.type
_entity.pdbx_description
1 polymer ?
#
loop_
_entity_poly.entity_id
_entity_poly.type
_entity_poly.pdbx_seq_one_letter_code
_entity_poly.pdbx_strand_id
1 'polypeptide(L)'
;MDTSKQNTASKILDALTSDIIQGVFPPGEKLQIKTLKDRYKVGTSPIREALSQLIAKDLVVSENQKGFYVSNISIDDLTDIYQARSKIEGLCLDMAIKKGGDFWESKIIAASHLLAKYSKSENID
;
A
#
# COMPACT_ATOMS: atom_id res chain seq x y z
N MET A 1 -11.10 10.98 -25.89
CA MET A 1 -11.93 9.87 -25.40
C MET A 1 -11.18 8.92 -24.48
N ASP A 2 -9.88 8.77 -24.65
CA ASP A 2 -9.09 7.89 -23.79
C ASP A 2 -8.88 8.43 -22.38
N THR A 3 -8.94 9.73 -22.18
CA THR A 3 -8.75 10.38 -20.88
C THR A 3 -9.84 10.06 -19.87
N SER A 4 -11.09 9.89 -20.30
CA SER A 4 -12.18 9.56 -19.38
C SER A 4 -12.09 8.12 -18.88
N LYS A 5 -11.67 7.19 -19.74
CA LYS A 5 -11.47 5.79 -19.38
C LYS A 5 -10.25 5.62 -18.45
N GLN A 6 -9.16 6.33 -18.73
CA GLN A 6 -7.98 6.34 -17.87
C GLN A 6 -8.29 6.94 -16.50
N ASN A 7 -9.10 8.00 -16.44
CA ASN A 7 -9.51 8.60 -15.18
C ASN A 7 -10.38 7.64 -14.36
N THR A 8 -11.26 6.88 -15.01
CA THR A 8 -12.10 5.90 -14.33
C THR A 8 -11.25 4.76 -13.75
N ALA A 9 -10.34 4.20 -14.55
CA ALA A 9 -9.45 3.14 -14.10
C ALA A 9 -8.57 3.60 -12.94
N SER A 10 -8.05 4.83 -12.99
CA SER A 10 -7.23 5.41 -11.92
C SER A 10 -8.04 5.59 -10.63
N LYS A 11 -9.26 6.06 -10.71
CA LYS A 11 -10.15 6.20 -9.54
C LYS A 11 -10.46 4.86 -8.90
N ILE A 12 -10.72 3.84 -9.72
CA ILE A 12 -10.97 2.48 -9.25
C ILE A 12 -9.73 1.89 -8.60
N LEU A 13 -8.56 2.10 -9.20
CA LEU A 13 -7.29 1.65 -8.64
C LEU A 13 -7.07 2.25 -7.25
N ASP A 14 -7.29 3.55 -7.09
CA ASP A 14 -7.14 4.23 -5.80
C ASP A 14 -8.15 3.72 -4.77
N ALA A 15 -9.40 3.57 -5.16
CA ALA A 15 -10.46 3.08 -4.28
C ALA A 15 -10.21 1.64 -3.84
N LEU A 16 -9.83 0.78 -4.78
CA LEU A 16 -9.56 -0.63 -4.50
C LEU A 16 -8.30 -0.80 -3.64
N THR A 17 -7.26 -0.02 -3.92
CA THR A 17 -6.04 0.00 -3.10
C THR A 17 -6.37 0.40 -1.66
N SER A 18 -7.15 1.46 -1.48
CA SER A 18 -7.59 1.91 -0.17
C SER A 18 -8.40 0.84 0.56
N ASP A 19 -9.33 0.20 -0.14
CA ASP A 19 -10.17 -0.84 0.46
C ASP A 19 -9.36 -2.07 0.89
N ILE A 20 -8.33 -2.43 0.13
CA ILE A 20 -7.42 -3.52 0.51
C ILE A 20 -6.60 -3.14 1.75
N ILE A 21 -6.03 -1.95 1.75
CA ILE A 21 -5.21 -1.46 2.86
C ILE A 21 -6.03 -1.33 4.15
N GLN A 22 -7.27 -0.88 4.04
CA GLN A 22 -8.16 -0.70 5.19
C GLN A 22 -8.80 -2.01 5.67
N GLY A 23 -8.61 -3.11 4.95
CA GLY A 23 -9.13 -4.41 5.36
C GLY A 23 -10.56 -4.70 4.94
N VAL A 24 -11.14 -3.89 4.06
CA VAL A 24 -12.46 -4.19 3.45
C VAL A 24 -12.38 -5.52 2.69
N PHE A 25 -11.26 -5.73 2.02
CA PHE A 25 -10.91 -7.02 1.41
C PHE A 25 -9.72 -7.60 2.17
N PRO A 26 -9.94 -8.54 3.10
CA PRO A 26 -8.83 -9.10 3.89
C PRO A 26 -7.85 -9.92 3.04
N PRO A 27 -6.60 -10.11 3.53
CA PRO A 27 -5.63 -10.93 2.83
C PRO A 27 -6.17 -12.31 2.51
N GLY A 28 -5.92 -12.79 1.28
CA GLY A 28 -6.38 -14.08 0.81
C GLY A 28 -7.80 -14.12 0.28
N GLU A 29 -8.55 -13.03 0.39
CA GLU A 29 -9.93 -12.99 -0.11
C GLU A 29 -9.96 -12.97 -1.64
N LYS A 30 -10.91 -13.72 -2.19
CA LYS A 30 -11.13 -13.74 -3.64
C LYS A 30 -11.83 -12.46 -4.08
N LEU A 31 -11.26 -11.81 -5.10
CA LEU A 31 -11.83 -10.60 -5.70
C LEU A 31 -12.59 -11.00 -6.96
N GLN A 32 -13.91 -11.04 -6.87
CA GLN A 32 -14.77 -11.35 -8.02
C GLN A 32 -15.06 -10.06 -8.81
N ILE A 33 -14.85 -10.13 -10.12
CA ILE A 33 -15.08 -8.98 -11.01
C ILE A 33 -16.52 -8.48 -10.90
N LYS A 34 -17.48 -9.39 -10.82
CA LYS A 34 -18.89 -9.04 -10.66
C LYS A 34 -19.14 -8.21 -9.40
N THR A 35 -18.58 -8.61 -8.28
CA THR A 35 -18.70 -7.89 -7.02
C THR A 35 -18.06 -6.50 -7.09
N LEU A 36 -16.90 -6.40 -7.72
CA LEU A 36 -16.20 -5.11 -7.89
C LEU A 36 -16.95 -4.18 -8.83
N LYS A 37 -17.54 -4.71 -9.90
CA LYS A 37 -18.39 -3.92 -10.80
C LYS A 37 -19.58 -3.32 -10.06
N ASP A 38 -20.24 -4.11 -9.24
CA ASP A 38 -21.40 -3.67 -8.47
C ASP A 38 -21.01 -2.65 -7.40
N ARG A 39 -19.86 -2.88 -6.73
CA ARG A 39 -19.37 -2.00 -5.68
C ARG A 39 -18.97 -0.62 -6.20
N TYR A 40 -18.22 -0.58 -7.29
CA TYR A 40 -17.70 0.68 -7.85
C TYR A 40 -18.55 1.24 -8.99
N LYS A 41 -19.59 0.53 -9.40
CA LYS A 41 -20.55 0.93 -10.45
C LYS A 41 -19.85 1.26 -11.78
N VAL A 42 -19.01 0.34 -12.23
CA VAL A 42 -18.24 0.46 -13.48
C VAL A 42 -18.30 -0.82 -14.28
N GLY A 43 -17.80 -0.76 -15.51
CA GLY A 43 -17.71 -1.93 -16.38
C GLY A 43 -16.54 -2.85 -16.04
N THR A 44 -16.42 -3.95 -16.77
CA THR A 44 -15.38 -4.95 -16.58
C THR A 44 -13.98 -4.43 -16.92
N SER A 45 -13.87 -3.61 -17.97
CA SER A 45 -12.58 -3.14 -18.47
C SER A 45 -11.78 -2.33 -17.44
N PRO A 46 -12.35 -1.30 -16.78
CA PRO A 46 -11.64 -0.56 -15.73
C PRO A 46 -11.24 -1.44 -14.54
N ILE A 47 -12.08 -2.40 -14.18
CA ILE A 47 -11.80 -3.34 -13.09
C ILE A 47 -10.59 -4.21 -13.42
N ARG A 48 -10.53 -4.78 -14.62
CA ARG A 48 -9.41 -5.61 -15.07
C ARG A 48 -8.11 -4.82 -15.13
N GLU A 49 -8.18 -3.58 -15.60
CA GLU A 49 -7.01 -2.70 -15.65
C GLU A 49 -6.49 -2.37 -14.26
N ALA A 50 -7.38 -2.05 -13.32
CA ALA A 50 -7.01 -1.80 -11.93
C ALA A 50 -6.38 -3.04 -11.28
N LEU A 51 -6.97 -4.23 -11.49
CA LEU A 51 -6.42 -5.48 -10.95
C LEU A 51 -5.05 -5.79 -11.54
N SER A 52 -4.85 -5.54 -12.83
CA SER A 52 -3.55 -5.71 -13.47
C SER A 52 -2.46 -4.85 -12.82
N GLN A 53 -2.78 -3.60 -12.52
CA GLN A 53 -1.85 -2.69 -11.84
C GLN A 53 -1.59 -3.11 -10.40
N LEU A 54 -2.59 -3.64 -9.70
CA LEU A 54 -2.43 -4.16 -8.34
C LEU A 54 -1.57 -5.42 -8.30
N ILE A 55 -1.64 -6.26 -9.34
CA ILE A 55 -0.75 -7.41 -9.48
C ILE A 55 0.70 -6.93 -9.62
N ALA A 56 0.93 -5.89 -10.42
CA ALA A 56 2.26 -5.31 -10.58
C ALA A 56 2.81 -4.72 -9.26
N LYS A 57 1.93 -4.30 -8.35
CA LYS A 57 2.30 -3.77 -7.03
C LYS A 57 2.33 -4.84 -5.93
N ASP A 58 2.12 -6.11 -6.28
CA ASP A 58 2.08 -7.25 -5.34
C ASP A 58 0.97 -7.17 -4.29
N LEU A 59 -0.06 -6.38 -4.52
CA LEU A 59 -1.24 -6.31 -3.65
C LEU A 59 -2.30 -7.34 -3.99
N VAL A 60 -2.30 -7.83 -5.22
CA VAL A 60 -3.22 -8.83 -5.74
C VAL A 60 -2.41 -9.92 -6.45
N VAL A 61 -2.84 -11.14 -6.32
CA VAL A 61 -2.27 -12.28 -7.05
C VAL A 61 -3.32 -12.87 -7.97
N SER A 62 -2.88 -13.30 -9.15
CA SER A 62 -3.72 -14.01 -10.11
C SER A 62 -3.35 -15.47 -10.09
N GLU A 63 -4.31 -16.34 -9.78
CA GLU A 63 -4.13 -17.77 -9.91
C GLU A 63 -4.68 -18.24 -11.25
N ASN A 64 -3.96 -19.14 -11.91
CA ASN A 64 -4.27 -19.64 -13.25
C ASN A 64 -5.75 -20.00 -13.40
N GLN A 65 -6.51 -19.18 -14.13
CA GLN A 65 -7.92 -19.36 -14.46
C GLN A 65 -8.87 -19.45 -13.27
N LYS A 66 -8.37 -19.31 -12.04
CA LYS A 66 -9.21 -19.37 -10.83
C LYS A 66 -9.65 -17.99 -10.33
N GLY A 67 -9.00 -16.93 -10.81
CA GLY A 67 -9.39 -15.56 -10.49
C GLY A 67 -8.31 -14.77 -9.76
N PHE A 68 -8.73 -13.69 -9.14
CA PHE A 68 -7.87 -12.74 -8.45
C PHE A 68 -8.08 -12.85 -6.94
N TYR A 69 -6.99 -12.75 -6.19
CA TYR A 69 -7.01 -12.84 -4.73
C TYR A 69 -6.18 -11.71 -4.12
N VAL A 70 -6.62 -11.20 -2.99
CA VAL A 70 -5.81 -10.26 -2.22
C VAL A 70 -4.54 -10.97 -1.76
N SER A 71 -3.39 -10.33 -1.94
CA SER A 71 -2.10 -10.90 -1.58
C SER A 71 -2.06 -11.28 -0.10
N ASN A 72 -1.54 -12.46 0.18
CA ASN A 72 -1.43 -12.99 1.53
C ASN A 72 -0.05 -12.63 2.07
N ILE A 73 -0.01 -11.68 3.00
CA ILE A 73 1.24 -11.29 3.66
C ILE A 73 1.36 -12.11 4.94
N SER A 74 2.38 -12.95 5.04
CA SER A 74 2.63 -13.73 6.24
C SER A 74 3.12 -12.81 7.38
N ILE A 75 2.90 -13.24 8.62
CA ILE A 75 3.41 -12.52 9.80
C ILE A 75 4.93 -12.45 9.76
N ASP A 76 5.58 -13.53 9.28
CA ASP A 76 7.03 -13.57 9.13
C ASP A 76 7.52 -12.53 8.13
N ASP A 77 6.84 -12.39 6.99
CA ASP A 77 7.19 -11.38 5.98
C ASP A 77 7.05 -9.96 6.54
N LEU A 78 5.99 -9.69 7.30
CA LEU A 78 5.78 -8.40 7.96
C LEU A 78 6.89 -8.12 8.98
N THR A 79 7.28 -9.12 9.75
CA THR A 79 8.34 -9.01 10.74
C THR A 79 9.67 -8.71 10.07
N ASP A 80 9.98 -9.40 8.97
CA ASP A 80 11.22 -9.18 8.21
C ASP A 80 11.28 -7.78 7.62
N ILE A 81 10.18 -7.30 7.03
CA ILE A 81 10.09 -5.95 6.47
C ILE A 81 10.28 -4.91 7.59
N TYR A 82 9.64 -5.11 8.72
CA TYR A 82 9.75 -4.19 9.86
C TYR A 82 11.18 -4.15 10.41
N GLN A 83 11.83 -5.30 10.56
CA GLN A 83 13.21 -5.37 11.04
C GLN A 83 14.19 -4.72 10.07
N ALA A 84 14.04 -4.98 8.77
CA ALA A 84 14.88 -4.36 7.75
C ALA A 84 14.73 -2.84 7.75
N ARG A 85 13.49 -2.35 7.85
CA ARG A 85 13.19 -0.93 7.90
C ARG A 85 13.79 -0.27 9.15
N SER A 86 13.67 -0.91 10.32
CA SER A 86 14.22 -0.42 11.57
C SER A 86 15.74 -0.34 11.53
N LYS A 87 16.40 -1.33 10.93
CA LYS A 87 17.85 -1.34 10.76
C LYS A 87 18.33 -0.23 9.84
N ILE A 88 17.64 -0.01 8.73
CA ILE A 88 17.96 1.05 7.78
C ILE A 88 17.80 2.43 8.42
N GLU A 89 16.72 2.64 9.15
CA GLU A 89 16.46 3.90 9.86
C GLU A 89 17.53 4.16 10.93
N GLY A 90 17.90 3.15 11.71
CA GLY A 90 18.95 3.25 12.71
C GLY A 90 20.32 3.57 12.10
N LEU A 91 20.65 2.93 10.97
CA LEU A 91 21.90 3.19 10.26
C LEU A 91 21.94 4.61 9.69
N CYS A 92 20.86 5.06 9.10
CA CYS A 92 20.76 6.44 8.57
C CYS A 92 20.90 7.47 9.69
N LEU A 93 20.31 7.23 10.84
CA LEU A 93 20.41 8.10 12.01
C LEU A 93 21.85 8.17 12.52
N ASP A 94 22.52 7.03 12.67
CA ASP A 94 23.92 6.96 13.07
C ASP A 94 24.84 7.72 12.13
N MET A 95 24.66 7.54 10.82
CA MET A 95 25.45 8.24 9.81
C MET A 95 25.22 9.75 9.86
N ALA A 96 24.00 10.18 10.08
CA ALA A 96 23.65 11.60 10.17
C ALA A 96 24.26 12.24 11.43
N ILE A 97 24.24 11.54 12.57
CA ILE A 97 24.83 12.02 13.81
C ILE A 97 26.36 12.16 13.67
N LYS A 98 27.01 11.19 13.00
CA LYS A 98 28.46 11.21 12.79
C LYS A 98 28.92 12.29 11.81
N LYS A 99 28.11 12.64 10.82
CA LYS A 99 28.47 13.58 9.75
C LYS A 99 27.90 14.97 9.92
N GLY A 100 26.86 15.13 10.74
CA GLY A 100 26.15 16.41 10.92
C GLY A 100 26.49 17.08 12.23
N GLY A 101 26.37 18.39 12.24
CA GLY A 101 26.38 19.16 13.50
C GLY A 101 24.97 19.17 14.11
N ASP A 102 24.83 19.92 15.20
CA ASP A 102 23.60 20.02 15.99
C ASP A 102 22.36 20.36 15.14
N PHE A 103 22.56 21.12 14.08
CA PHE A 103 21.48 21.51 13.18
C PHE A 103 20.87 20.29 12.43
N TRP A 104 21.72 19.37 11.99
CA TRP A 104 21.29 18.15 11.34
C TRP A 104 20.54 17.23 12.29
N GLU A 105 21.04 17.12 13.50
CA GLU A 105 20.42 16.35 14.56
C GLU A 105 19.01 16.86 14.87
N SER A 106 18.85 18.18 14.99
CA SER A 106 17.55 18.82 15.20
C SER A 106 16.56 18.49 14.09
N LYS A 107 16.97 18.53 12.83
CA LYS A 107 16.12 18.22 11.68
C LYS A 107 15.66 16.78 11.70
N ILE A 108 16.54 15.85 12.02
CA ILE A 108 16.22 14.42 12.05
C ILE A 108 15.26 14.11 13.20
N ILE A 109 15.48 14.70 14.36
CA ILE A 109 14.59 14.53 15.51
C ILE A 109 13.20 15.10 15.20
N ALA A 110 13.11 16.26 14.55
CA ALA A 110 11.85 16.85 14.14
C ALA A 110 11.11 15.97 13.13
N ALA A 111 11.81 15.44 12.14
CA ALA A 111 11.23 14.55 11.14
C ALA A 111 10.74 13.24 11.76
N SER A 112 11.52 12.64 12.67
CA SER A 112 11.13 11.43 13.40
C SER A 112 9.91 11.65 14.27
N HIS A 113 9.83 12.82 14.92
CA HIS A 113 8.69 13.19 15.75
C HIS A 113 7.41 13.32 14.92
N LEU A 114 7.49 13.96 13.74
CA LEU A 114 6.37 14.08 12.83
C LEU A 114 5.89 12.72 12.33
N LEU A 115 6.82 11.84 11.98
CA LEU A 115 6.50 10.48 11.53
C LEU A 115 5.79 9.68 12.63
N ALA A 116 6.26 9.76 13.86
CA ALA A 116 5.64 9.10 15.01
C ALA A 116 4.23 9.64 15.27
N LYS A 117 4.03 10.96 15.09
CA LYS A 117 2.74 11.61 15.27
C LYS A 117 1.73 11.14 14.21
N TYR A 118 2.15 11.02 12.94
CA TYR A 118 1.31 10.51 11.87
C TYR A 118 0.98 9.02 12.05
N SER A 119 1.93 8.21 12.47
CA SER A 119 1.69 6.79 12.78
C SER A 119 0.66 6.60 13.89
N LYS A 120 0.70 7.45 14.90
CA LYS A 120 -0.28 7.38 16.00
C LYS A 120 -1.67 7.79 15.56
N SER A 121 -1.81 8.75 14.65
CA SER A 121 -3.10 9.19 14.16
C SER A 121 -3.76 8.13 13.26
N GLU A 122 -2.99 7.33 12.55
CA GLU A 122 -3.50 6.21 11.75
C GLU A 122 -3.93 5.01 12.60
N ASN A 123 -3.39 4.86 13.79
CA ASN A 123 -3.70 3.74 14.68
C ASN A 123 -4.86 4.00 15.64
N ILE A 124 -5.49 5.16 15.57
CA ILE A 124 -6.59 5.55 16.47
C ILE A 124 -7.97 5.17 15.89
N ASP A 125 -8.01 4.74 14.64
CA ASP A 125 -9.22 4.18 14.02
C ASP A 125 -9.21 2.65 14.14
#